data_46722098944dd669b55565844c65aa70
#
_entry.id   46722098944dd669b55565844c65aa70
#
_cell.length_a   1.000
_cell.length_b   1.000
_cell.length_c   1.000
_cell.angle_alpha   90.00
_cell.angle_beta   90.00
_cell.angle_gamma   90.00
#
_symmetry.space_group_name_H-M   'P 1'
#
loop_
_entity.id
_entity.type
_entity.pdbx_description
1 polymer ?
#
loop_
_entity_poly.entity_id
_entity_poly.type
_entity_poly.pdbx_seq_one_letter_code
_entity_poly.pdbx_strand_id
1 'polypeptide(L)' 'MEVDVARLRELRRRKVLTLEELAEKAGVGRNTIWRLEHGVMGAQPRTIRKLAKALNVEPEELVKTGDDNG' A
#
# COMPACT_ATOMS: atom_id res chain seq x y z
N MET A 1 -5.02 7.24 6.76
CA MET A 1 -5.82 7.00 5.55
C MET A 1 -6.15 5.52 5.44
N GLU A 2 -7.33 5.24 4.92
CA GLU A 2 -7.73 3.85 4.73
C GLU A 2 -7.12 3.30 3.45
N VAL A 3 -6.44 2.18 3.57
CA VAL A 3 -5.78 1.55 2.44
C VAL A 3 -6.74 0.62 1.71
N ASP A 4 -6.71 0.65 0.39
CA ASP A 4 -7.43 -0.33 -0.42
C ASP A 4 -6.58 -1.61 -0.40
N VAL A 5 -6.91 -2.47 0.55
CA VAL A 5 -6.13 -3.68 0.81
C VAL A 5 -6.04 -4.58 -0.42
N ALA A 6 -7.18 -4.82 -1.07
CA ALA A 6 -7.21 -5.70 -2.23
C ALA A 6 -6.33 -5.14 -3.36
N ARG A 7 -6.39 -3.83 -3.55
CA ARG A 7 -5.61 -3.17 -4.60
C ARG A 7 -4.11 -3.26 -4.31
N LEU A 8 -3.74 -3.02 -3.06
CA LEU A 8 -2.34 -3.09 -2.65
C LEU A 8 -1.78 -4.49 -2.92
N ARG A 9 -2.52 -5.52 -2.53
CA ARG A 9 -2.08 -6.90 -2.74
C ARG A 9 -2.00 -7.23 -4.21
N GLU A 10 -2.98 -6.77 -4.99
CA GLU A 10 -2.99 -7.01 -6.43
C GLU A 10 -1.76 -6.41 -7.10
N LEU A 11 -1.46 -5.16 -6.76
CA LEU A 11 -0.33 -4.47 -7.37
C LEU A 11 1.00 -5.12 -6.99
N ARG A 12 1.12 -5.56 -5.74
CA ARG A 12 2.32 -6.26 -5.32
C ARG A 12 2.49 -7.56 -6.10
N ARG A 13 1.41 -8.32 -6.26
CA ARG A 13 1.46 -9.58 -7.00
C ARG A 13 1.80 -9.38 -8.46
N ARG A 14 1.28 -8.32 -9.07
CA ARG A 14 1.59 -8.01 -10.45
C ARG A 14 3.07 -7.76 -10.66
N LYS A 15 3.74 -7.21 -9.66
CA LYS A 15 5.17 -6.96 -9.70
C LYS A 15 5.97 -8.18 -9.25
N VAL A 16 5.28 -9.26 -8.87
CA VAL A 16 5.88 -10.49 -8.38
C VAL A 16 6.82 -10.22 -7.20
N LEU A 17 6.36 -9.41 -6.26
CA LEU A 17 7.14 -9.04 -5.08
C LEU A 17 6.61 -9.77 -3.86
N THR A 18 7.54 -10.23 -3.02
CA THR A 18 7.15 -10.71 -1.69
C THR A 18 6.89 -9.50 -0.80
N LEU A 19 6.29 -9.74 0.38
CA LEU A 19 6.10 -8.69 1.36
C LEU A 19 7.42 -8.02 1.71
N GLU A 20 8.43 -8.82 1.93
CA GLU A 20 9.75 -8.34 2.30
C GLU A 20 10.37 -7.49 1.19
N GLU A 21 10.24 -7.95 -0.04
CA GLU A 21 10.77 -7.21 -1.19
C GLU A 21 10.08 -5.87 -1.37
N LEU A 22 8.76 -5.84 -1.20
CA LEU A 22 8.03 -4.59 -1.31
C LEU A 22 8.44 -3.64 -0.18
N ALA A 23 8.56 -4.15 1.04
CA ALA A 23 8.97 -3.34 2.19
C ALA A 23 10.34 -2.73 1.94
N GLU A 24 11.27 -3.52 1.46
CA GLU A 24 12.63 -3.07 1.17
C GLU A 24 12.60 -2.00 0.08
N LYS A 25 11.86 -2.27 -0.99
CA LYS A 25 11.79 -1.35 -2.12
C LYS A 25 11.14 -0.02 -1.73
N ALA A 26 10.15 -0.06 -0.86
CA ALA A 26 9.44 1.13 -0.42
C ALA A 26 10.14 1.83 0.74
N GLY A 27 11.08 1.17 1.39
CA GLY A 27 11.77 1.74 2.54
C GLY A 27 10.89 1.79 3.78
N VAL A 28 10.03 0.79 3.95
CA VAL A 28 9.19 0.66 5.15
C VAL A 28 9.42 -0.71 5.77
N GLY A 29 8.93 -0.91 6.98
CA GLY A 29 9.09 -2.17 7.65
C GLY A 29 8.21 -3.27 7.05
N ARG A 30 8.71 -4.50 7.09
CA ARG A 30 7.96 -5.66 6.62
C ARG A 30 6.63 -5.81 7.37
N ASN A 31 6.67 -5.59 8.69
CA ASN A 31 5.46 -5.68 9.50
C ASN A 31 4.43 -4.64 9.10
N THR A 32 4.88 -3.47 8.65
CA THR A 32 3.99 -2.43 8.18
C THR A 32 3.21 -2.92 6.96
N ILE A 33 3.92 -3.53 6.00
CA ILE A 33 3.25 -4.06 4.80
C ILE A 33 2.26 -5.15 5.21
N TRP A 34 2.67 -6.05 6.09
CA TRP A 34 1.80 -7.13 6.54
C TRP A 34 0.50 -6.59 7.15
N ARG A 35 0.63 -5.59 8.02
CA ARG A 35 -0.54 -5.01 8.69
C ARG A 35 -1.46 -4.30 7.70
N LEU A 36 -0.87 -3.60 6.74
CA LEU A 36 -1.66 -2.92 5.73
C LEU A 36 -2.42 -3.92 4.86
N GLU A 37 -1.77 -5.02 4.49
CA GLU A 37 -2.41 -6.03 3.65
C GLU A 37 -3.45 -6.86 4.39
N HIS A 38 -3.40 -6.85 5.72
CA HIS A 38 -4.40 -7.56 6.52
C HIS A 38 -5.48 -6.64 7.07
N GLY A 39 -5.45 -5.37 6.67
CA GLY A 39 -6.47 -4.43 7.09
C GLY A 39 -6.44 -4.09 8.57
N VAL A 40 -5.31 -4.33 9.23
CA VAL A 40 -5.18 -4.09 10.66
C VAL A 40 -5.02 -2.61 10.97
N MET A 41 -4.46 -1.85 10.05
CA MET A 41 -4.21 -0.42 10.26
C MET A 41 -4.31 0.34 8.94
N GLY A 42 -4.51 1.65 9.05
CA GLY A 42 -4.39 2.52 7.91
C GLY A 42 -2.95 2.97 7.74
N ALA A 43 -2.72 3.88 6.83
CA ALA A 43 -1.37 4.36 6.57
C ALA A 43 -1.35 5.88 6.53
N GLN A 44 -0.21 6.45 6.90
CA GLN A 44 0.01 7.87 6.78
C GLN A 44 0.30 8.22 5.32
N PRO A 45 0.02 9.46 4.91
CA PRO A 45 0.27 9.86 3.53
C PRO A 45 1.68 9.56 3.04
N ARG A 46 2.69 9.76 3.90
CA ARG A 46 4.06 9.49 3.50
C ARG A 46 4.28 8.01 3.17
N THR A 47 3.64 7.12 3.92
CA THR A 47 3.76 5.69 3.69
C THR A 47 3.07 5.32 2.37
N ILE A 48 1.91 5.90 2.12
CA ILE A 48 1.19 5.69 0.86
C ILE A 48 2.06 6.12 -0.33
N ARG A 49 2.70 7.29 -0.21
CA ARG A 49 3.56 7.77 -1.30
C ARG A 49 4.76 6.87 -1.54
N LYS A 50 5.35 6.33 -0.46
CA LYS A 50 6.48 5.41 -0.58
C LYS A 50 6.07 4.12 -1.28
N LEU A 51 4.91 3.58 -0.92
CA LEU A 51 4.40 2.37 -1.54
C LEU A 51 4.05 2.61 -3.01
N ALA A 52 3.40 3.74 -3.29
CA ALA A 52 3.02 4.07 -4.66
C ALA A 52 4.25 4.18 -5.56
N LYS A 53 5.29 4.80 -5.05
CA LYS A 53 6.53 4.93 -5.81
C LYS A 53 7.16 3.57 -6.06
N ALA A 54 7.17 2.71 -5.03
CA ALA A 54 7.73 1.37 -5.16
C ALA A 54 6.97 0.53 -6.17
N LEU A 55 5.64 0.72 -6.23
CA LEU A 55 4.78 -0.03 -7.13
C LEU A 55 4.58 0.68 -8.48
N ASN A 56 5.14 1.87 -8.62
CA ASN A 56 5.04 2.67 -9.85
C ASN A 56 3.60 2.97 -10.22
N VAL A 57 2.83 3.41 -9.24
CA VAL A 57 1.42 3.82 -9.42
C VAL A 57 1.19 5.15 -8.71
N GLU A 58 0.04 5.75 -8.97
CA GLU A 58 -0.34 6.96 -8.27
C GLU A 58 -0.78 6.64 -6.85
N PRO A 59 -0.46 7.50 -5.86
CA PRO A 59 -0.85 7.24 -4.47
C PRO A 59 -2.34 7.00 -4.30
N GLU A 60 -3.17 7.71 -5.06
CA GLU A 60 -4.62 7.56 -4.96
C GLU A 60 -5.10 6.16 -5.30
N GLU A 61 -4.30 5.39 -6.03
CA GLU A 61 -4.67 4.02 -6.36
C GLU A 61 -4.59 3.09 -5.16
N LEU A 62 -3.92 3.51 -4.10
CA LEU A 62 -3.72 2.68 -2.91
C LEU A 62 -4.66 3.00 -1.77
N VAL A 63 -5.50 4.02 -1.92
CA VAL A 63 -6.39 4.43 -0.84
C VAL A 63 -7.84 4.32 -1.28
N LYS A 64 -8.72 4.09 -0.31
CA LYS A 64 -10.16 4.12 -0.56
C LYS A 64 -10.61 5.56 -0.51
N THR A 65 -11.12 6.06 -1.63
CA THR A 65 -11.54 7.44 -1.76
C THR A 65 -13.05 7.56 -1.69
N GLY A 66 -13.67 6.72 -1.05
CA GLY A 66 -15.09 6.63 -1.01
C GLY A 66 -15.84 7.86 -0.67
N ASP A 67 -16.05 8.18 -0.72
CA ASP A 67 -16.73 8.79 -0.47
C ASP A 67 -17.08 9.79 -0.28
N ASP A 68 -16.81 10.05 -0.37
CA ASP A 68 -17.09 10.76 -0.20
C ASP A 68 -17.68 11.47 -0.20
N ASN A 69 -17.90 11.67 -0.27
CA ASN A 69 -18.39 12.23 -0.28
C ASN A 69 -18.88 12.66 -0.27
N GLY A 70 -18.93 12.56 -0.29
CA GLY A 70 -19.30 12.90 -0.32
C GLY A 70 -19.48 13.13 -0.46
#